data_6b6fc913a9b18961efd7181f0f048c76
#
_entry.id   6b6fc913a9b18961efd7181f0f048c76
#
_cell.length_a   1.000
_cell.length_b   1.000
_cell.length_c   1.000
_cell.angle_alpha   90.00
_cell.angle_beta   90.00
_cell.angle_gamma   90.00
#
_symmetry.space_group_name_H-M   'P 1'
#
loop_
_entity.id
_entity.type
_entity.pdbx_description
1 polymer ?
#
loop_
_entity_poly.entity_id
_entity_poly.type
_entity_poly.pdbx_seq_one_letter_code
_entity_poly.pdbx_strand_id
1 'polypeptide(L)'
;IVLGGMGLKYDDYLAFRDTLEKGGAMSHTVMFIHTASDPTVECTLVPDMALAVAEQFALNGKKVLVLLTDMTNYADAQKEMSITMEQVPSNRGYPGDLYSCLASRYEKAVDIEGAGSITILGVTTMPGDDVTHPVPDNTGYITEGQYYLKNGHIEPFGSLSRLKQNVNGKTRDDHRALMDGMIRLYSQYKEALEKKSMGFLMSEWDEKLLKYGELFETKLMDLSVNIPLEDALDLGWEILAECFEPNETGLKRSEEHTSELQSRGTIS
;
A
#
# COMPACT_ATOMS: atom_id res chain seq x y z
N ILE A 1 9.97 12.41 -7.64
CA ILE A 1 8.55 12.05 -7.50
C ILE A 1 7.78 12.69 -8.64
N VAL A 2 6.82 11.98 -9.23
CA VAL A 2 5.85 12.53 -10.16
C VAL A 2 4.45 12.21 -9.60
N LEU A 3 3.64 13.25 -9.36
CA LEU A 3 2.28 13.13 -8.85
C LEU A 3 1.28 13.45 -9.96
N GLY A 4 0.41 12.50 -10.28
CA GLY A 4 -0.76 12.67 -11.13
C GLY A 4 -2.03 12.64 -10.28
N GLY A 5 -2.65 13.79 -10.08
CA GLY A 5 -3.90 13.92 -9.33
C GLY A 5 -5.10 14.05 -10.27
N MET A 6 -6.11 13.20 -10.10
CA MET A 6 -7.31 13.12 -10.95
C MET A 6 -8.57 13.32 -10.13
N GLY A 7 -9.34 14.37 -10.44
CA GLY A 7 -10.60 14.68 -9.79
C GLY A 7 -10.45 15.06 -8.31
N LEU A 8 -9.32 15.65 -7.93
CA LEU A 8 -9.07 16.04 -6.55
C LEU A 8 -9.95 17.24 -6.16
N LYS A 9 -10.38 17.26 -4.90
CA LYS A 9 -10.89 18.51 -4.34
C LYS A 9 -9.75 19.52 -4.20
N TYR A 10 -10.05 20.79 -4.34
CA TYR A 10 -9.02 21.84 -4.25
C TYR A 10 -8.31 21.84 -2.89
N ASP A 11 -9.02 21.55 -1.81
CA ASP A 11 -8.45 21.45 -0.46
C ASP A 11 -7.48 20.27 -0.33
N ASP A 12 -7.79 19.13 -0.96
CA ASP A 12 -6.91 17.96 -0.99
C ASP A 12 -5.61 18.28 -1.75
N TYR A 13 -5.71 18.99 -2.87
CA TYR A 13 -4.53 19.49 -3.58
C TYR A 13 -3.66 20.40 -2.70
N LEU A 14 -4.27 21.34 -1.96
CA LEU A 14 -3.53 22.19 -1.04
C LEU A 14 -2.84 21.39 0.06
N ALA A 15 -3.51 20.38 0.61
CA ALA A 15 -2.94 19.50 1.62
C ALA A 15 -1.75 18.69 1.08
N PHE A 16 -1.84 18.15 -0.13
CA PHE A 16 -0.69 17.48 -0.79
C PHE A 16 0.48 18.43 -0.97
N ARG A 17 0.24 19.63 -1.51
CA ARG A 17 1.29 20.63 -1.70
C ARG A 17 1.96 21.00 -0.39
N ASP A 18 1.19 21.34 0.63
CA ASP A 18 1.70 21.70 1.96
C ASP A 18 2.53 20.57 2.59
N THR A 19 2.08 19.33 2.44
CA THR A 19 2.82 18.16 2.95
C THR A 19 4.16 17.99 2.25
N LEU A 20 4.20 18.13 0.93
CA LEU A 20 5.44 18.06 0.13
C LEU A 20 6.39 19.23 0.44
N GLU A 21 5.86 20.44 0.63
CA GLU A 21 6.65 21.62 1.01
C GLU A 21 7.26 21.44 2.42
N LYS A 22 6.45 21.06 3.41
CA LYS A 22 6.91 20.85 4.79
C LYS A 22 7.89 19.66 4.92
N GLY A 23 7.69 18.63 4.12
CA GLY A 23 8.59 17.48 4.04
C GLY A 23 9.87 17.73 3.21
N GLY A 24 10.03 18.92 2.60
CA GLY A 24 11.18 19.24 1.75
C GLY A 24 11.22 18.50 0.42
N ALA A 25 10.16 17.74 0.07
CA ALA A 25 10.10 16.92 -1.13
C ALA A 25 9.67 17.71 -2.37
N MET A 26 9.15 18.92 -2.23
CA MET A 26 8.62 19.73 -3.33
C MET A 26 9.65 20.03 -4.41
N SER A 27 10.91 20.26 -4.04
CA SER A 27 12.01 20.52 -5.00
C SER A 27 12.34 19.32 -5.89
N HIS A 28 11.87 18.12 -5.53
CA HIS A 28 12.08 16.86 -6.26
C HIS A 28 10.76 16.27 -6.79
N THR A 29 9.68 17.08 -6.84
CA THR A 29 8.36 16.64 -7.25
C THR A 29 7.85 17.43 -8.45
N VAL A 30 7.34 16.71 -9.45
CA VAL A 30 6.55 17.27 -10.56
C VAL A 30 5.09 16.88 -10.32
N MET A 31 4.17 17.83 -10.46
CA MET A 31 2.75 17.62 -10.21
C MET A 31 1.92 17.93 -11.44
N PHE A 32 1.03 17.00 -11.82
CA PHE A 32 -0.03 17.21 -12.79
C PHE A 32 -1.35 17.03 -12.04
N ILE A 33 -2.11 18.09 -11.89
CA ILE A 33 -3.31 18.10 -11.06
C ILE A 33 -4.53 18.48 -11.90
N HIS A 34 -5.50 17.61 -11.90
CA HIS A 34 -6.87 17.86 -12.34
C HIS A 34 -7.76 17.94 -11.10
N THR A 35 -8.49 19.03 -10.97
CA THR A 35 -9.44 19.22 -9.88
C THR A 35 -10.86 18.85 -10.31
N ALA A 36 -11.75 18.63 -9.35
CA ALA A 36 -13.14 18.28 -9.62
C ALA A 36 -13.93 19.36 -10.39
N SER A 37 -13.38 20.58 -10.50
CA SER A 37 -13.97 21.68 -11.26
C SER A 37 -13.45 21.78 -12.71
N ASP A 38 -12.41 21.03 -13.05
CA ASP A 38 -11.82 21.06 -14.40
C ASP A 38 -12.58 20.14 -15.37
N PRO A 39 -12.46 20.36 -16.69
CA PRO A 39 -13.15 19.53 -17.68
C PRO A 39 -12.75 18.05 -17.61
N THR A 40 -13.71 17.13 -17.63
CA THR A 40 -13.51 15.68 -17.51
C THR A 40 -12.48 15.12 -18.50
N VAL A 41 -12.38 15.66 -19.71
CA VAL A 41 -11.41 15.23 -20.71
C VAL A 41 -9.97 15.41 -20.24
N GLU A 42 -9.69 16.45 -19.48
CA GLU A 42 -8.34 16.71 -18.95
C GLU A 42 -7.94 15.66 -17.90
N CYS A 43 -8.90 15.15 -17.13
CA CYS A 43 -8.70 14.04 -16.19
C CYS A 43 -8.07 12.82 -16.88
N THR A 44 -8.51 12.51 -18.09
CA THR A 44 -8.02 11.35 -18.87
C THR A 44 -6.59 11.50 -19.35
N LEU A 45 -6.06 12.71 -19.41
CA LEU A 45 -4.69 13.01 -19.88
C LEU A 45 -3.65 12.99 -18.76
N VAL A 46 -4.07 13.20 -17.51
CA VAL A 46 -3.15 13.34 -16.36
C VAL A 46 -2.20 12.14 -16.20
N PRO A 47 -2.67 10.87 -16.23
CA PRO A 47 -1.76 9.73 -16.08
C PRO A 47 -0.70 9.69 -17.19
N ASP A 48 -1.08 9.99 -18.42
CA ASP A 48 -0.18 9.95 -19.57
C ASP A 48 0.87 11.04 -19.49
N MET A 49 0.51 12.26 -19.07
CA MET A 49 1.46 13.35 -18.85
C MET A 49 2.45 13.01 -17.72
N ALA A 50 1.94 12.48 -16.60
CA ALA A 50 2.78 12.08 -15.47
C ALA A 50 3.79 10.99 -15.87
N LEU A 51 3.31 9.96 -16.58
CA LEU A 51 4.13 8.84 -17.01
C LEU A 51 5.15 9.24 -18.09
N ALA A 52 4.80 10.12 -19.02
CA ALA A 52 5.74 10.63 -20.02
C ALA A 52 6.94 11.35 -19.38
N VAL A 53 6.70 12.15 -18.34
CA VAL A 53 7.77 12.80 -17.58
C VAL A 53 8.59 11.79 -16.78
N ALA A 54 7.92 10.81 -16.17
CA ALA A 54 8.59 9.74 -15.43
C ALA A 54 9.52 8.90 -16.34
N GLU A 55 9.07 8.57 -17.55
CA GLU A 55 9.87 7.86 -18.56
C GLU A 55 11.13 8.63 -18.93
N GLN A 56 11.02 9.93 -19.14
CA GLN A 56 12.18 10.77 -19.43
C GLN A 56 13.21 10.78 -18.29
N PHE A 57 12.76 10.88 -17.06
CA PHE A 57 13.67 10.78 -15.91
C PHE A 57 14.32 9.39 -15.79
N ALA A 58 13.55 8.32 -15.98
CA ALA A 58 14.05 6.96 -15.90
C ALA A 58 15.09 6.67 -17.01
N LEU A 59 14.82 7.08 -18.24
CA LEU A 59 15.77 6.97 -19.35
C LEU A 59 17.09 7.72 -19.08
N ASN A 60 17.04 8.79 -18.29
CA ASN A 60 18.22 9.53 -17.82
C ASN A 60 18.83 8.95 -16.51
N GLY A 61 18.56 7.70 -16.19
CA GLY A 61 19.18 6.99 -15.06
C GLY A 61 18.57 7.31 -13.68
N LYS A 62 17.39 7.94 -13.62
CA LYS A 62 16.74 8.27 -12.34
C LYS A 62 15.80 7.16 -11.89
N LYS A 63 15.75 6.92 -10.59
CA LYS A 63 14.69 6.10 -9.96
C LYS A 63 13.50 7.02 -9.67
N VAL A 64 12.38 6.74 -10.30
CA VAL A 64 11.19 7.61 -10.27
C VAL A 64 10.07 6.92 -9.53
N LEU A 65 9.48 7.61 -8.55
CA LEU A 65 8.22 7.22 -7.93
C LEU A 65 7.09 8.03 -8.56
N VAL A 66 6.11 7.33 -9.13
CA VAL A 66 4.89 7.92 -9.70
C VAL A 66 3.73 7.62 -8.77
N LEU A 67 3.01 8.67 -8.37
CA LEU A 67 1.80 8.58 -7.56
C LEU A 67 0.62 8.97 -8.44
N LEU A 68 -0.28 8.03 -8.73
CA LEU A 68 -1.51 8.28 -9.50
C LEU A 68 -2.72 8.19 -8.56
N THR A 69 -3.37 9.33 -8.31
CA THR A 69 -4.51 9.42 -7.40
C THR A 69 -5.59 10.37 -7.95
N ASP A 70 -6.84 10.00 -8.19
CA ASP A 70 -7.44 8.70 -7.97
C ASP A 70 -7.72 8.02 -9.31
N MET A 71 -7.28 6.78 -9.45
CA MET A 71 -7.50 6.02 -10.68
C MET A 71 -8.96 5.61 -10.87
N THR A 72 -9.78 5.65 -9.82
CA THR A 72 -11.24 5.48 -9.95
C THR A 72 -11.85 6.70 -10.63
N ASN A 73 -11.44 7.92 -10.27
CA ASN A 73 -11.87 9.14 -10.96
C ASN A 73 -11.42 9.15 -12.44
N TYR A 74 -10.21 8.66 -12.72
CA TYR A 74 -9.74 8.45 -14.10
C TYR A 74 -10.68 7.51 -14.87
N ALA A 75 -11.05 6.37 -14.28
CA ALA A 75 -11.94 5.42 -14.92
C ALA A 75 -13.37 5.97 -15.10
N ASP A 76 -13.85 6.77 -14.13
CA ASP A 76 -15.15 7.46 -14.26
C ASP A 76 -15.12 8.51 -15.38
N ALA A 77 -14.01 9.21 -15.56
CA ALA A 77 -13.82 10.12 -16.69
C ALA A 77 -13.84 9.35 -18.03
N GLN A 78 -13.19 8.19 -18.12
CA GLN A 78 -13.25 7.31 -19.29
C GLN A 78 -14.69 6.84 -19.58
N LYS A 79 -15.44 6.50 -18.54
CA LYS A 79 -16.86 6.12 -18.65
C LYS A 79 -17.69 7.26 -19.22
N GLU A 80 -17.52 8.48 -18.73
CA GLU A 80 -18.22 9.66 -19.21
C GLU A 80 -17.91 9.95 -20.68
N MET A 81 -16.63 9.87 -21.06
CA MET A 81 -16.19 10.01 -22.44
C MET A 81 -16.80 8.94 -23.36
N SER A 82 -16.83 7.68 -22.92
CA SER A 82 -17.42 6.56 -23.68
C SER A 82 -18.92 6.75 -23.91
N ILE A 83 -19.64 7.26 -22.92
CA ILE A 83 -21.07 7.59 -23.05
C ILE A 83 -21.25 8.70 -24.07
N THR A 84 -20.43 9.73 -24.04
CA THR A 84 -20.48 10.85 -24.99
C THR A 84 -20.18 10.38 -26.43
N MET A 85 -19.33 9.36 -26.59
CA MET A 85 -19.00 8.73 -27.87
C MET A 85 -20.00 7.64 -28.29
N GLU A 86 -21.10 7.45 -27.57
CA GLU A 86 -22.11 6.44 -27.82
C GLU A 86 -21.58 4.99 -27.90
N GLN A 87 -20.50 4.73 -27.14
CA GLN A 87 -19.94 3.37 -27.05
C GLN A 87 -20.85 2.45 -26.22
N VAL A 88 -20.84 1.16 -26.56
CA VAL A 88 -21.62 0.17 -25.80
C VAL A 88 -20.99 -0.05 -24.44
N PRO A 89 -21.71 0.20 -23.34
CA PRO A 89 -21.19 0.03 -22.00
C PRO A 89 -21.01 -1.45 -21.64
N SER A 90 -19.97 -1.75 -20.86
CA SER A 90 -19.70 -3.04 -20.25
C SER A 90 -20.10 -3.05 -18.77
N ASN A 91 -19.38 -3.80 -17.95
CA ASN A 91 -19.66 -3.98 -16.53
C ASN A 91 -19.79 -2.63 -15.79
N ARG A 92 -20.90 -2.44 -15.08
CA ARG A 92 -21.25 -1.23 -14.31
C ARG A 92 -21.18 0.08 -15.13
N GLY A 93 -21.31 -0.03 -16.44
CA GLY A 93 -21.31 1.12 -17.35
C GLY A 93 -19.91 1.62 -17.74
N TYR A 94 -18.85 0.95 -17.33
CA TYR A 94 -17.51 1.25 -17.80
C TYR A 94 -17.30 0.80 -19.25
N PRO A 95 -16.36 1.42 -20.00
CA PRO A 95 -16.04 0.97 -21.35
C PRO A 95 -15.46 -0.45 -21.35
N GLY A 96 -15.66 -1.17 -22.45
CA GLY A 96 -15.20 -2.57 -22.57
C GLY A 96 -13.69 -2.75 -22.55
N ASP A 97 -12.94 -1.70 -22.85
CA ASP A 97 -11.48 -1.66 -22.86
C ASP A 97 -10.85 -1.08 -21.56
N LEU A 98 -11.65 -0.90 -20.48
CA LEU A 98 -11.16 -0.37 -19.21
C LEU A 98 -9.89 -1.08 -18.72
N TYR A 99 -9.86 -2.43 -18.81
CA TYR A 99 -8.68 -3.21 -18.43
C TYR A 99 -7.44 -2.79 -19.21
N SER A 100 -7.56 -2.68 -20.54
CA SER A 100 -6.44 -2.28 -21.40
C SER A 100 -6.02 -0.84 -21.17
N CYS A 101 -6.98 0.05 -20.87
CA CYS A 101 -6.69 1.43 -20.51
C CYS A 101 -5.88 1.54 -19.21
N LEU A 102 -6.23 0.75 -18.20
CA LEU A 102 -5.47 0.70 -16.94
C LEU A 102 -4.11 0.02 -17.14
N ALA A 103 -4.09 -1.14 -17.81
CA ALA A 103 -2.88 -1.93 -18.02
C ALA A 103 -1.81 -1.14 -18.77
N SER A 104 -2.17 -0.42 -19.84
CA SER A 104 -1.22 0.36 -20.63
C SER A 104 -0.49 1.46 -19.82
N ARG A 105 -1.05 1.87 -18.70
CA ARG A 105 -0.45 2.84 -17.78
C ARG A 105 0.36 2.15 -16.69
N TYR A 106 -0.19 1.11 -16.07
CA TYR A 106 0.52 0.40 -15.01
C TYR A 106 1.73 -0.41 -15.52
N GLU A 107 1.69 -0.92 -16.76
CA GLU A 107 2.82 -1.63 -17.39
C GLU A 107 4.04 -0.73 -17.66
N LYS A 108 3.91 0.59 -17.50
CA LYS A 108 5.04 1.52 -17.53
C LYS A 108 5.90 1.49 -16.25
N ALA A 109 5.47 0.75 -15.22
CA ALA A 109 6.31 0.44 -14.07
C ALA A 109 7.40 -0.57 -14.52
N VAL A 110 8.62 -0.11 -14.64
CA VAL A 110 9.72 -0.86 -15.25
C VAL A 110 11.06 -0.54 -14.61
N ASP A 111 11.94 -1.53 -14.56
CA ASP A 111 13.36 -1.35 -14.28
C ASP A 111 14.12 -1.46 -15.62
N ILE A 112 14.75 -0.36 -16.04
CA ILE A 112 15.36 -0.23 -17.37
C ILE A 112 16.83 -0.60 -17.23
N GLU A 113 17.25 -1.67 -17.89
CA GLU A 113 18.64 -2.12 -17.88
C GLU A 113 19.58 -1.02 -18.38
N GLY A 114 20.57 -0.67 -17.57
CA GLY A 114 21.54 0.37 -17.87
C GLY A 114 21.04 1.81 -17.73
N ALA A 115 19.81 2.01 -17.21
CA ALA A 115 19.23 3.33 -16.98
C ALA A 115 18.62 3.43 -15.58
N GLY A 116 17.41 3.94 -15.45
CA GLY A 116 16.68 4.08 -14.17
C GLY A 116 15.47 3.18 -14.08
N SER A 117 14.58 3.50 -13.16
CA SER A 117 13.37 2.71 -12.92
C SER A 117 12.15 3.59 -12.64
N ILE A 118 10.97 3.03 -12.91
CA ILE A 118 9.68 3.63 -12.59
C ILE A 118 8.94 2.70 -11.64
N THR A 119 8.58 3.22 -10.47
CA THR A 119 7.68 2.56 -9.53
C THR A 119 6.37 3.34 -9.51
N ILE A 120 5.25 2.66 -9.70
CA ILE A 120 3.92 3.30 -9.72
C ILE A 120 3.13 2.86 -8.48
N LEU A 121 2.60 3.84 -7.76
CA LEU A 121 1.55 3.64 -6.76
C LEU A 121 0.24 4.20 -7.32
N GLY A 122 -0.62 3.31 -7.78
CA GLY A 122 -1.97 3.64 -8.24
C GLY A 122 -2.96 3.58 -7.08
N VAL A 123 -3.53 4.72 -6.72
CA VAL A 123 -4.56 4.81 -5.68
C VAL A 123 -5.93 4.66 -6.31
N THR A 124 -6.75 3.79 -5.77
CA THR A 124 -8.13 3.57 -6.19
C THR A 124 -9.06 3.73 -4.99
N THR A 125 -10.18 4.39 -5.19
CA THR A 125 -11.29 4.38 -4.24
C THR A 125 -12.15 3.15 -4.48
N MET A 126 -12.62 2.52 -3.40
CA MET A 126 -13.56 1.39 -3.46
C MET A 126 -14.95 1.86 -3.01
N PRO A 127 -15.84 2.24 -3.94
CA PRO A 127 -17.19 2.66 -3.57
C PRO A 127 -17.94 1.57 -2.80
N GLY A 128 -18.42 1.88 -1.59
CA GLY A 128 -19.13 0.93 -0.73
C GLY A 128 -18.25 -0.19 -0.16
N ASP A 129 -16.93 0.00 -0.05
CA ASP A 129 -15.95 -1.03 0.34
C ASP A 129 -15.98 -2.27 -0.57
N ASP A 130 -16.46 -2.12 -1.82
CA ASP A 130 -16.61 -3.21 -2.76
C ASP A 130 -15.31 -3.48 -3.52
N VAL A 131 -14.57 -4.47 -3.08
CA VAL A 131 -13.33 -4.93 -3.75
C VAL A 131 -13.57 -5.50 -5.15
N THR A 132 -14.82 -5.89 -5.47
CA THR A 132 -15.21 -6.41 -6.80
C THR A 132 -15.64 -5.30 -7.76
N HIS A 133 -15.52 -4.03 -7.34
CA HIS A 133 -15.73 -2.91 -8.24
C HIS A 133 -14.72 -2.96 -9.40
N PRO A 134 -15.12 -2.71 -10.67
CA PRO A 134 -14.27 -2.93 -11.84
C PRO A 134 -12.89 -2.26 -11.76
N VAL A 135 -12.76 -1.11 -11.13
CA VAL A 135 -11.48 -0.40 -11.07
C VAL A 135 -10.49 -1.05 -10.10
N PRO A 136 -10.81 -1.22 -8.80
CA PRO A 136 -9.91 -1.93 -7.90
C PRO A 136 -9.68 -3.39 -8.30
N ASP A 137 -10.70 -4.09 -8.82
CA ASP A 137 -10.58 -5.47 -9.26
C ASP A 137 -9.57 -5.61 -10.42
N ASN A 138 -9.74 -4.83 -11.51
CA ASN A 138 -8.79 -4.82 -12.62
C ASN A 138 -7.39 -4.36 -12.18
N THR A 139 -7.29 -3.34 -11.34
CA THR A 139 -6.01 -2.87 -10.79
C THR A 139 -5.30 -3.97 -10.02
N GLY A 140 -6.05 -4.74 -9.22
CA GLY A 140 -5.52 -5.89 -8.48
C GLY A 140 -4.97 -7.00 -9.38
N TYR A 141 -5.54 -7.22 -10.57
CA TYR A 141 -5.01 -8.19 -11.54
C TYR A 141 -3.76 -7.70 -12.27
N ILE A 142 -3.67 -6.42 -12.56
CA ILE A 142 -2.58 -5.84 -13.36
C ILE A 142 -1.32 -5.61 -12.52
N THR A 143 -1.47 -5.11 -11.29
CA THR A 143 -0.36 -4.68 -10.44
C THR A 143 0.30 -5.84 -9.69
N GLU A 144 1.57 -5.65 -9.29
CA GLU A 144 2.36 -6.67 -8.58
C GLU A 144 2.02 -6.77 -7.08
N GLY A 145 1.29 -5.82 -6.55
CA GLY A 145 0.83 -5.83 -5.17
C GLY A 145 -0.27 -4.82 -4.93
N GLN A 146 -0.97 -5.00 -3.83
CA GLN A 146 -2.07 -4.13 -3.43
C GLN A 146 -2.11 -4.00 -1.91
N TYR A 147 -2.43 -2.80 -1.45
CA TYR A 147 -2.64 -2.50 -0.05
C TYR A 147 -4.07 -2.02 0.13
N TYR A 148 -4.85 -2.74 0.93
CA TYR A 148 -6.17 -2.29 1.34
C TYR A 148 -6.05 -1.43 2.59
N LEU A 149 -6.67 -0.25 2.54
CA LEU A 149 -6.78 0.65 3.69
C LEU A 149 -8.19 0.55 4.26
N LYS A 150 -8.30 0.34 5.55
CA LYS A 150 -9.57 0.33 6.27
C LYS A 150 -9.44 1.12 7.56
N ASN A 151 -10.31 2.11 7.74
CA ASN A 151 -10.29 2.98 8.93
C ASN A 151 -8.93 3.64 9.20
N GLY A 152 -8.17 4.00 8.16
CA GLY A 152 -6.86 4.63 8.29
C GLY A 152 -5.69 3.67 8.57
N HIS A 153 -5.93 2.36 8.56
CA HIS A 153 -4.89 1.33 8.75
C HIS A 153 -4.79 0.43 7.52
N ILE A 154 -3.61 -0.14 7.31
CA ILE A 154 -3.43 -1.19 6.29
C ILE A 154 -4.14 -2.45 6.77
N GLU A 155 -5.00 -3.02 5.92
CA GLU A 155 -5.65 -4.31 6.18
C GLU A 155 -4.79 -5.44 5.61
N PRO A 156 -4.08 -6.22 6.46
CA PRO A 156 -3.09 -7.19 5.97
C PRO A 156 -3.69 -8.41 5.28
N PHE A 157 -4.97 -8.75 5.54
CA PHE A 157 -5.60 -9.93 4.93
C PHE A 157 -6.01 -9.69 3.47
N GLY A 158 -6.47 -8.47 3.16
CA GLY A 158 -6.77 -8.07 1.80
C GLY A 158 -5.54 -7.65 1.01
N SER A 159 -4.45 -7.33 1.70
CA SER A 159 -3.21 -6.86 1.09
C SER A 159 -2.36 -8.03 0.58
N LEU A 160 -1.72 -7.83 -0.55
CA LEU A 160 -1.02 -8.88 -1.29
C LEU A 160 0.22 -8.30 -1.97
N SER A 161 1.31 -9.07 -1.97
CA SER A 161 2.47 -8.84 -2.84
C SER A 161 2.81 -10.11 -3.61
N ARG A 162 2.71 -10.07 -4.94
CA ARG A 162 3.11 -11.16 -5.84
C ARG A 162 4.62 -11.33 -5.88
N LEU A 163 5.37 -10.27 -5.58
CA LEU A 163 6.83 -10.28 -5.56
C LEU A 163 7.43 -10.80 -4.25
N LYS A 164 6.61 -11.18 -3.27
CA LYS A 164 7.06 -11.68 -1.96
C LYS A 164 8.08 -12.81 -2.09
N GLN A 165 7.92 -13.70 -3.08
CA GLN A 165 8.85 -14.80 -3.30
C GLN A 165 10.23 -14.35 -3.85
N ASN A 166 10.27 -13.24 -4.58
CA ASN A 166 11.48 -12.72 -5.21
C ASN A 166 12.44 -12.06 -4.21
N VAL A 167 11.97 -11.73 -3.02
CA VAL A 167 12.78 -11.16 -1.93
C VAL A 167 13.30 -12.23 -0.96
N ASN A 168 12.88 -13.50 -1.12
CA ASN A 168 13.38 -14.60 -0.32
C ASN A 168 14.91 -14.72 -0.50
N GLY A 169 15.64 -14.76 0.61
CA GLY A 169 17.10 -14.81 0.62
C GLY A 169 17.80 -13.48 0.30
N LYS A 170 17.04 -12.39 0.09
CA LYS A 170 17.56 -11.02 -0.05
C LYS A 170 17.34 -10.16 1.21
N THR A 171 16.54 -10.63 2.12
CA THR A 171 16.25 -10.04 3.42
C THR A 171 16.67 -11.02 4.51
N ARG A 172 16.59 -10.60 5.78
CA ARG A 172 16.92 -11.43 6.94
C ARG A 172 16.13 -12.75 6.93
N ASP A 173 16.76 -13.84 7.28
CA ASP A 173 16.21 -15.21 7.12
C ASP A 173 14.91 -15.42 7.89
N ASP A 174 14.72 -14.75 9.02
CA ASP A 174 13.51 -14.83 9.84
C ASP A 174 12.35 -13.97 9.31
N HIS A 175 12.59 -13.06 8.36
CA HIS A 175 11.60 -12.09 7.87
C HIS A 175 10.28 -12.76 7.49
N ARG A 176 10.34 -13.79 6.66
CA ARG A 176 9.13 -14.47 6.17
C ARG A 176 8.37 -15.16 7.31
N ALA A 177 9.08 -15.94 8.12
CA ALA A 177 8.46 -16.71 9.19
C ALA A 177 7.85 -15.80 10.26
N LEU A 178 8.56 -14.73 10.63
CA LEU A 178 8.10 -13.74 11.58
C LEU A 178 6.82 -13.05 11.08
N MET A 179 6.84 -12.49 9.87
CA MET A 179 5.69 -11.75 9.35
C MET A 179 4.47 -12.63 9.09
N ASP A 180 4.65 -13.84 8.55
CA ASP A 180 3.56 -14.80 8.37
C ASP A 180 2.94 -15.20 9.73
N GLY A 181 3.77 -15.37 10.76
CA GLY A 181 3.33 -15.65 12.13
C GLY A 181 2.59 -14.47 12.75
N MET A 182 3.09 -13.26 12.60
CA MET A 182 2.46 -12.04 13.12
C MET A 182 1.10 -11.78 12.46
N ILE A 183 0.97 -11.96 11.14
CA ILE A 183 -0.31 -11.82 10.42
C ILE A 183 -1.32 -12.88 10.90
N ARG A 184 -0.87 -14.12 11.12
CA ARG A 184 -1.75 -15.18 11.67
C ARG A 184 -2.26 -14.83 13.07
N LEU A 185 -1.40 -14.31 13.96
CA LEU A 185 -1.79 -13.87 15.29
C LEU A 185 -2.73 -12.66 15.22
N TYR A 186 -2.52 -11.78 14.26
CA TYR A 186 -3.42 -10.65 14.02
C TYR A 186 -4.81 -11.09 13.58
N SER A 187 -4.94 -12.19 12.80
CA SER A 187 -6.24 -12.80 12.50
C SER A 187 -6.96 -13.24 13.77
N GLN A 188 -6.25 -13.94 14.64
CA GLN A 188 -6.82 -14.40 15.92
C GLN A 188 -7.18 -13.21 16.84
N TYR A 189 -6.40 -12.13 16.82
CA TYR A 189 -6.75 -10.89 17.51
C TYR A 189 -8.07 -10.32 17.02
N LYS A 190 -8.32 -10.27 15.72
CA LYS A 190 -9.61 -9.78 15.18
C LYS A 190 -10.78 -10.65 15.64
N GLU A 191 -10.61 -11.98 15.68
CA GLU A 191 -11.60 -12.89 16.23
C GLU A 191 -11.84 -12.66 17.73
N ALA A 192 -10.77 -12.43 18.52
CA ALA A 192 -10.88 -12.12 19.94
C ALA A 192 -11.60 -10.77 20.17
N LEU A 193 -11.34 -9.78 19.30
CA LEU A 193 -12.01 -8.48 19.35
C LEU A 193 -13.52 -8.60 19.07
N GLU A 194 -13.91 -9.45 18.11
CA GLU A 194 -15.33 -9.75 17.85
C GLU A 194 -15.99 -10.44 19.02
N LYS A 195 -15.36 -11.47 19.61
CA LYS A 195 -15.85 -12.12 20.83
C LYS A 195 -16.07 -11.13 21.96
N LYS A 196 -15.10 -10.21 22.18
CA LYS A 196 -15.19 -9.15 23.20
C LYS A 196 -16.37 -8.22 22.93
N SER A 197 -16.57 -7.83 21.67
CA SER A 197 -17.68 -6.94 21.29
C SER A 197 -19.05 -7.58 21.48
N MET A 198 -19.15 -8.89 21.35
CA MET A 198 -20.37 -9.69 21.58
C MET A 198 -20.60 -10.03 23.07
N GLY A 199 -19.68 -9.64 23.95
CA GLY A 199 -19.79 -9.89 25.40
C GLY A 199 -19.48 -11.32 25.83
N PHE A 200 -18.75 -12.11 25.03
CA PHE A 200 -18.30 -13.43 25.43
C PHE A 200 -17.21 -13.36 26.50
N LEU A 201 -17.11 -14.42 27.28
CA LEU A 201 -15.99 -14.58 28.23
C LEU A 201 -14.68 -14.72 27.48
N MET A 202 -13.69 -13.95 27.90
CA MET A 202 -12.34 -13.94 27.32
C MET A 202 -11.48 -14.99 28.03
N SER A 203 -10.75 -15.77 27.25
CA SER A 203 -9.70 -16.65 27.78
C SER A 203 -8.41 -15.87 28.01
N GLU A 204 -7.46 -16.45 28.78
CA GLU A 204 -6.12 -15.86 28.93
C GLU A 204 -5.43 -15.66 27.57
N TRP A 205 -5.64 -16.57 26.63
CA TRP A 205 -5.13 -16.44 25.26
C TRP A 205 -5.77 -15.25 24.52
N ASP A 206 -7.08 -15.08 24.64
CA ASP A 206 -7.77 -13.94 24.02
C ASP A 206 -7.25 -12.59 24.58
N GLU A 207 -6.95 -12.52 25.89
CA GLU A 207 -6.37 -11.31 26.52
C GLU A 207 -4.97 -11.01 25.98
N LYS A 208 -4.11 -12.04 25.83
CA LYS A 208 -2.79 -11.90 25.18
C LYS A 208 -2.90 -11.43 23.77
N LEU A 209 -3.87 -11.96 22.99
CA LEU A 209 -4.13 -11.54 21.62
C LEU A 209 -4.60 -10.10 21.54
N LEU A 210 -5.45 -9.63 22.47
CA LEU A 210 -5.89 -8.23 22.50
C LEU A 210 -4.70 -7.28 22.76
N LYS A 211 -3.84 -7.61 23.72
CA LYS A 211 -2.60 -6.84 23.98
C LYS A 211 -1.70 -6.83 22.75
N TYR A 212 -1.50 -8.00 22.12
CA TYR A 212 -0.69 -8.12 20.92
C TYR A 212 -1.20 -7.26 19.78
N GLY A 213 -2.51 -7.33 19.49
CA GLY A 213 -3.11 -6.58 18.39
C GLY A 213 -2.97 -5.07 18.56
N GLU A 214 -3.16 -4.56 19.78
CA GLU A 214 -2.96 -3.15 20.10
C GLU A 214 -1.51 -2.70 19.86
N LEU A 215 -0.53 -3.49 20.30
CA LEU A 215 0.88 -3.19 20.06
C LEU A 215 1.26 -3.29 18.58
N PHE A 216 0.73 -4.29 17.88
CA PHE A 216 0.98 -4.48 16.46
C PHE A 216 0.41 -3.31 15.63
N GLU A 217 -0.84 -2.90 15.90
CA GLU A 217 -1.46 -1.76 15.22
C GLU A 217 -0.73 -0.44 15.49
N THR A 218 -0.34 -0.17 16.73
CA THR A 218 0.28 1.11 17.12
C THR A 218 1.76 1.22 16.76
N LYS A 219 2.52 0.13 16.87
CA LYS A 219 3.98 0.16 16.69
C LYS A 219 4.43 -0.19 15.27
N LEU A 220 3.65 -0.99 14.51
CA LEU A 220 4.03 -1.44 13.17
C LEU A 220 3.06 -1.01 12.07
N MET A 221 1.75 -0.94 12.35
CA MET A 221 0.72 -0.70 11.32
C MET A 221 0.30 0.76 11.23
N ASP A 222 0.68 1.60 12.19
CA ASP A 222 0.34 3.02 12.15
C ASP A 222 1.06 3.72 11.00
N LEU A 223 0.35 4.54 10.25
CA LEU A 223 0.88 5.23 9.06
C LEU A 223 1.99 6.27 9.37
N SER A 224 2.16 6.65 10.63
CA SER A 224 3.26 7.51 11.08
C SER A 224 4.57 6.76 11.30
N VAL A 225 4.53 5.42 11.34
CA VAL A 225 5.71 4.58 11.56
C VAL A 225 6.60 4.60 10.32
N ASN A 226 7.85 5.03 10.50
CA ASN A 226 8.87 5.04 9.45
C ASN A 226 10.19 4.53 10.02
N ILE A 227 10.38 3.22 10.00
CA ILE A 227 11.56 2.53 10.51
C ILE A 227 12.18 1.63 9.44
N PRO A 228 13.50 1.40 9.46
CA PRO A 228 14.17 0.43 8.59
C PRO A 228 13.61 -0.99 8.76
N LEU A 229 13.71 -1.81 7.70
CA LEU A 229 13.20 -3.19 7.72
C LEU A 229 13.77 -4.02 8.87
N GLU A 230 15.07 -3.92 9.13
CA GLU A 230 15.74 -4.66 10.20
C GLU A 230 15.18 -4.28 11.58
N ASP A 231 14.99 -2.99 11.81
CA ASP A 231 14.42 -2.49 13.08
C ASP A 231 12.93 -2.92 13.20
N ALA A 232 12.19 -2.97 12.10
CA ALA A 232 10.81 -3.48 12.09
C ALA A 232 10.75 -4.96 12.45
N LEU A 233 11.70 -5.77 11.98
CA LEU A 233 11.79 -7.19 12.32
C LEU A 233 12.15 -7.39 13.80
N ASP A 234 13.09 -6.61 14.32
CA ASP A 234 13.45 -6.66 15.75
C ASP A 234 12.28 -6.24 16.63
N LEU A 235 11.61 -5.15 16.29
CA LEU A 235 10.39 -4.71 16.97
C LEU A 235 9.28 -5.77 16.92
N GLY A 236 9.15 -6.50 15.81
CA GLY A 236 8.22 -7.64 15.70
C GLY A 236 8.52 -8.71 16.74
N TRP A 237 9.78 -9.08 16.93
CA TRP A 237 10.19 -10.03 17.97
C TRP A 237 9.97 -9.49 19.39
N GLU A 238 10.21 -8.21 19.61
CA GLU A 238 9.94 -7.57 20.92
C GLU A 238 8.45 -7.60 21.28
N ILE A 239 7.58 -7.27 20.33
CA ILE A 239 6.12 -7.35 20.53
C ILE A 239 5.69 -8.79 20.86
N LEU A 240 6.21 -9.79 20.15
CA LEU A 240 5.89 -11.19 20.42
C LEU A 240 6.36 -11.60 21.81
N ALA A 241 7.58 -11.24 22.20
CA ALA A 241 8.14 -11.56 23.51
C ALA A 241 7.42 -10.85 24.69
N GLU A 242 6.85 -9.67 24.45
CA GLU A 242 6.06 -8.94 25.43
C GLU A 242 4.68 -9.58 25.70
N CYS A 243 4.12 -10.27 24.67
CA CYS A 243 2.75 -10.77 24.72
C CYS A 243 2.63 -12.28 24.93
N PHE A 244 3.62 -13.06 24.49
CA PHE A 244 3.54 -14.51 24.44
C PHE A 244 4.80 -15.18 24.98
N GLU A 245 4.60 -16.37 25.54
CA GLU A 245 5.70 -17.27 25.87
C GLU A 245 6.29 -17.92 24.59
N PRO A 246 7.57 -18.28 24.58
CA PRO A 246 8.23 -18.82 23.38
C PRO A 246 7.55 -20.03 22.72
N ASN A 247 6.83 -20.82 23.51
CA ASN A 247 6.16 -22.04 23.04
C ASN A 247 4.74 -21.79 22.46
N GLU A 248 4.17 -20.62 22.71
CA GLU A 248 2.77 -20.32 22.37
C GLU A 248 2.57 -19.95 20.90
N THR A 249 3.56 -19.27 20.31
CA THR A 249 3.45 -18.79 18.92
C THR A 249 3.93 -19.80 17.87
N GLY A 250 4.73 -20.79 18.28
CA GLY A 250 5.42 -21.71 17.38
C GLY A 250 6.52 -21.07 16.54
N LEU A 251 6.83 -19.80 16.78
CA LEU A 251 7.92 -19.08 16.13
C LEU A 251 9.21 -19.24 16.92
N LYS A 252 10.31 -19.49 16.20
CA LYS A 252 11.65 -19.59 16.81
C LYS A 252 12.51 -18.50 16.22
N ARG A 253 13.13 -17.71 17.08
CA ARG A 253 14.22 -16.81 16.69
C ARG A 253 15.49 -17.63 16.50
N SER A 254 16.26 -17.38 15.43
CA SER A 254 17.56 -18.03 15.24
C SER A 254 18.52 -17.59 16.34
N GLU A 255 19.36 -18.52 16.82
CA GLU A 255 20.30 -18.27 17.94
C GLU A 255 21.31 -17.15 17.62
N GLU A 256 21.65 -16.96 16.36
CA GLU A 256 22.58 -15.90 15.91
C GLU A 256 22.06 -14.49 16.19
N HIS A 257 20.77 -14.21 16.04
CA HIS A 257 20.20 -12.90 16.32
C HIS A 257 19.87 -12.64 17.79
N THR A 258 19.81 -13.69 18.61
CA THR A 258 19.60 -13.55 20.05
C THR A 258 20.85 -13.00 20.74
N SER A 259 22.03 -13.31 20.25
CA SER A 259 23.32 -12.84 20.78
C SER A 259 23.59 -11.36 20.46
N GLU A 260 23.12 -10.82 19.34
CA GLU A 260 23.36 -9.43 18.96
C GLU A 260 22.55 -8.43 19.79
N LEU A 261 21.31 -8.74 20.16
CA LEU A 261 20.53 -7.86 21.05
C LEU A 261 21.01 -7.88 22.49
N GLN A 262 21.52 -9.01 22.97
CA GLN A 262 22.17 -9.06 24.29
C GLN A 262 23.45 -8.20 24.35
N SER A 263 24.16 -8.08 23.22
CA SER A 263 25.32 -7.20 23.11
C SER A 263 24.96 -5.72 23.00
N ARG A 264 23.81 -5.35 22.42
CA ARG A 264 23.31 -3.96 22.36
C ARG A 264 22.70 -3.48 23.68
N GLY A 265 22.14 -4.38 24.48
CA GLY A 265 21.54 -4.07 25.78
C GLY A 265 22.53 -3.87 26.93
N THR A 266 23.84 -4.03 26.70
CA THR A 266 24.89 -3.89 27.74
C THR A 266 25.67 -2.57 27.63
N ILE A 267 25.18 -1.62 26.81
CA ILE A 267 25.73 -0.25 26.76
C ILE A 267 24.63 0.71 27.22
N SER A 268 24.50 0.85 28.52
CA SER A 268 23.82 1.97 29.18
C SER A 268 24.68 2.43 30.34
#